data_3a5657a20be8fa6ddcf0e6363cdf91f7
#
_entry.id   3a5657a20be8fa6ddcf0e6363cdf91f7
#
_cell.length_a   1.000
_cell.length_b   1.000
_cell.length_c   1.000
_cell.angle_alpha   90.00
_cell.angle_beta   90.00
_cell.angle_gamma   90.00
#
_symmetry.space_group_name_H-M   'P 1'
#
loop_
_entity.id
_entity.type
_entity.pdbx_description
1 polymer ?
#
loop_
_entity_poly.entity_id
_entity_poly.type
_entity_poly.pdbx_seq_one_letter_code
_entity_poly.pdbx_strand_id
1 'polypeptide(L)'
;DMILRSYKTRSKTGKLMFIFSSSNFQQALKRIQYFKQYSDYQNNQLQQIETNTAELKVLGTQLIEEKTIQESLIIENQTTKNNVSIQLLSKNKLLQSISSNEIQYVREIKTKQKTSAKIDKEIEKIIAKAIAESNRKKKISSKVFALTPEAKILSNNFTSNKGKLPWPVEKGYVTLKYGKQPHPVVKTATIQSNGIRIITASSQNVRSIFDGVIYRIISSKNGSKTILVQHGNFFTVYKNLSTIYVEKGDEVSTKQDLGEIITNKTSGQTILSFSLFKDNKTENPLLWLGQK
;
A
#
# COMPACT_ATOMS: atom_id res chain seq x y z
N ASP A 1 15.10 -43.25 -32.21
CA ASP A 1 16.45 -43.59 -32.65
C ASP A 1 16.51 -44.85 -33.55
N MET A 2 15.75 -45.92 -33.25
CA MET A 2 15.78 -47.16 -34.04
C MET A 2 15.19 -46.97 -35.43
N ILE A 3 14.11 -46.25 -35.63
CA ILE A 3 13.45 -45.97 -36.90
C ILE A 3 14.32 -45.10 -37.81
N LEU A 4 14.96 -44.06 -37.21
CA LEU A 4 15.91 -43.17 -37.91
C LEU A 4 17.15 -43.93 -38.39
N ARG A 5 17.68 -44.89 -37.60
CA ARG A 5 18.80 -45.76 -37.98
C ARG A 5 18.39 -46.73 -39.08
N SER A 6 17.23 -47.33 -39.03
CA SER A 6 16.73 -48.29 -40.07
C SER A 6 16.49 -47.59 -41.41
N TYR A 7 16.14 -46.31 -41.42
CA TYR A 7 15.99 -45.52 -42.65
C TYR A 7 17.32 -45.18 -43.32
N LYS A 8 18.36 -44.86 -42.52
CA LYS A 8 19.71 -44.56 -43.03
C LYS A 8 20.43 -45.79 -43.60
N THR A 9 20.12 -46.97 -43.10
CA THR A 9 20.83 -48.23 -43.48
C THR A 9 20.19 -49.04 -44.61
N ARG A 10 19.00 -48.63 -45.11
CA ARG A 10 18.41 -49.33 -46.27
C ARG A 10 19.17 -49.04 -47.56
N SER A 11 19.98 -50.01 -47.94
CA SER A 11 20.87 -49.97 -49.10
C SER A 11 20.13 -49.57 -50.37
N LYS A 12 20.67 -48.60 -51.10
CA LYS A 12 20.20 -48.23 -52.45
C LYS A 12 20.14 -49.44 -53.41
N THR A 13 20.98 -50.44 -53.22
CA THR A 13 21.04 -51.68 -53.96
C THR A 13 19.75 -52.53 -53.86
N GLY A 14 19.14 -52.64 -52.66
CA GLY A 14 17.88 -53.40 -52.50
C GLY A 14 16.68 -52.80 -53.24
N LYS A 15 16.66 -51.48 -53.35
CA LYS A 15 15.61 -50.75 -54.08
C LYS A 15 15.70 -50.98 -55.58
N LEU A 16 16.90 -50.94 -56.11
CA LEU A 16 17.17 -51.22 -57.53
C LEU A 16 16.90 -52.68 -57.88
N MET A 17 17.30 -53.63 -57.04
CA MET A 17 17.01 -55.06 -57.22
C MET A 17 15.51 -55.36 -57.29
N PHE A 18 14.70 -54.71 -56.42
CA PHE A 18 13.25 -54.89 -56.44
C PHE A 18 12.60 -54.35 -57.72
N ILE A 19 13.12 -53.26 -58.30
CA ILE A 19 12.61 -52.69 -59.53
C ILE A 19 13.02 -53.59 -60.72
N PHE A 20 14.27 -54.03 -60.75
CA PHE A 20 14.76 -54.87 -61.83
C PHE A 20 14.29 -56.34 -61.83
N SER A 21 13.74 -56.84 -60.72
CA SER A 21 13.11 -58.13 -60.62
C SER A 21 11.66 -58.19 -61.17
N SER A 22 11.21 -57.14 -61.87
CA SER A 22 9.91 -57.07 -62.50
C SER A 22 9.86 -57.88 -63.79
N SER A 23 8.73 -58.57 -64.02
CA SER A 23 8.53 -59.44 -65.22
C SER A 23 8.22 -58.66 -66.50
N ASN A 24 7.78 -57.41 -66.41
CA ASN A 24 7.53 -56.53 -67.55
C ASN A 24 7.66 -55.05 -67.16
N PHE A 25 7.74 -54.18 -68.17
CA PHE A 25 7.97 -52.72 -68.01
C PHE A 25 6.84 -52.03 -67.23
N GLN A 26 5.56 -52.43 -67.44
CA GLN A 26 4.43 -51.86 -66.70
C GLN A 26 4.51 -52.15 -65.19
N GLN A 27 4.98 -53.34 -64.85
CA GLN A 27 5.17 -53.73 -63.46
C GLN A 27 6.33 -52.96 -62.81
N ALA A 28 7.40 -52.71 -63.58
CA ALA A 28 8.50 -51.88 -63.12
C ALA A 28 8.02 -50.44 -62.80
N LEU A 29 7.27 -49.83 -63.69
CA LEU A 29 6.67 -48.50 -63.47
C LEU A 29 5.79 -48.44 -62.24
N LYS A 30 4.88 -49.42 -62.05
CA LYS A 30 4.07 -49.51 -60.83
C LYS A 30 4.92 -49.63 -59.56
N ARG A 31 5.97 -50.41 -59.57
CA ARG A 31 6.88 -50.54 -58.42
C ARG A 31 7.61 -49.26 -58.11
N ILE A 32 8.05 -48.49 -59.13
CA ILE A 32 8.66 -47.15 -58.93
C ILE A 32 7.65 -46.20 -58.28
N GLN A 33 6.40 -46.20 -58.77
CA GLN A 33 5.35 -45.33 -58.22
C GLN A 33 4.98 -45.71 -56.78
N TYR A 34 4.87 -46.97 -56.46
CA TYR A 34 4.71 -47.44 -55.07
C TYR A 34 5.86 -47.05 -54.18
N PHE A 35 7.08 -47.12 -54.70
CA PHE A 35 8.28 -46.77 -53.97
C PHE A 35 8.31 -45.27 -53.66
N LYS A 36 7.92 -44.44 -54.63
CA LYS A 36 7.80 -43.00 -54.45
C LYS A 36 6.74 -42.68 -53.39
N GLN A 37 5.53 -43.19 -53.50
CA GLN A 37 4.49 -42.99 -52.54
C GLN A 37 4.88 -43.44 -51.11
N TYR A 38 5.55 -44.58 -51.00
CA TYR A 38 6.02 -45.10 -49.74
C TYR A 38 7.12 -44.22 -49.14
N SER A 39 8.04 -43.73 -49.98
CA SER A 39 9.10 -42.81 -49.55
C SER A 39 8.51 -41.48 -49.08
N ASP A 40 7.58 -40.91 -49.82
CA ASP A 40 6.89 -39.67 -49.45
C ASP A 40 6.09 -39.85 -48.14
N TYR A 41 5.41 -40.96 -47.97
CA TYR A 41 4.74 -41.30 -46.73
C TYR A 41 5.74 -41.38 -45.55
N GLN A 42 6.85 -42.08 -45.73
CA GLN A 42 7.87 -42.19 -44.70
C GLN A 42 8.52 -40.82 -44.35
N ASN A 43 8.75 -40.00 -45.35
CA ASN A 43 9.28 -38.64 -45.12
C ASN A 43 8.31 -37.78 -44.33
N ASN A 44 7.01 -37.82 -44.66
CA ASN A 44 5.97 -37.13 -43.93
C ASN A 44 5.87 -37.61 -42.48
N GLN A 45 5.96 -38.94 -42.26
CA GLN A 45 5.96 -39.49 -40.91
C GLN A 45 7.20 -39.08 -40.11
N LEU A 46 8.36 -39.05 -40.74
CA LEU A 46 9.59 -38.55 -40.09
C LEU A 46 9.46 -37.08 -39.70
N GLN A 47 8.96 -36.25 -40.60
CA GLN A 47 8.77 -34.83 -40.36
C GLN A 47 7.77 -34.59 -39.20
N GLN A 48 6.66 -35.38 -39.15
CA GLN A 48 5.73 -35.32 -38.03
C GLN A 48 6.38 -35.75 -36.70
N ILE A 49 7.18 -36.82 -36.72
CA ILE A 49 7.92 -37.27 -35.52
C ILE A 49 8.89 -36.19 -35.03
N GLU A 50 9.65 -35.57 -35.95
CA GLU A 50 10.58 -34.50 -35.62
C GLU A 50 9.83 -33.28 -34.99
N THR A 51 8.73 -32.86 -35.64
CA THR A 51 7.91 -31.76 -35.17
C THR A 51 7.31 -32.06 -33.78
N ASN A 52 6.67 -33.22 -33.64
CA ASN A 52 6.07 -33.63 -32.35
C ASN A 52 7.15 -33.78 -31.25
N THR A 53 8.34 -34.27 -31.62
CA THR A 53 9.45 -34.39 -30.64
C THR A 53 9.96 -33.02 -30.20
N ALA A 54 10.02 -32.04 -31.11
CA ALA A 54 10.40 -30.66 -30.80
C ALA A 54 9.33 -30.01 -29.90
N GLU A 55 8.04 -30.18 -30.22
CA GLU A 55 6.93 -29.68 -29.41
C GLU A 55 6.92 -30.29 -28.01
N LEU A 56 7.08 -31.61 -27.91
CA LEU A 56 7.17 -32.29 -26.62
C LEU A 56 8.34 -31.80 -25.76
N LYS A 57 9.47 -31.47 -26.38
CA LYS A 57 10.61 -30.91 -25.67
C LYS A 57 10.31 -29.52 -25.13
N VAL A 58 9.64 -28.66 -25.90
CA VAL A 58 9.23 -27.33 -25.49
C VAL A 58 8.20 -27.41 -24.36
N LEU A 59 7.15 -28.26 -24.54
CA LEU A 59 6.14 -28.49 -23.50
C LEU A 59 6.77 -29.03 -22.20
N GLY A 60 7.72 -29.93 -22.31
CA GLY A 60 8.44 -30.48 -21.16
C GLY A 60 9.21 -29.42 -20.38
N THR A 61 9.87 -28.47 -21.06
CA THR A 61 10.56 -27.35 -20.40
C THR A 61 9.57 -26.39 -19.74
N GLN A 62 8.47 -26.06 -20.41
CA GLN A 62 7.42 -25.22 -19.86
C GLN A 62 6.78 -25.85 -18.60
N LEU A 63 6.49 -27.14 -18.65
CA LEU A 63 5.93 -27.86 -17.52
C LEU A 63 6.86 -27.86 -16.29
N ILE A 64 8.17 -28.00 -16.50
CA ILE A 64 9.15 -27.92 -15.41
C ILE A 64 9.18 -26.50 -14.83
N GLU A 65 9.15 -25.48 -15.67
CA GLU A 65 9.13 -24.08 -15.22
C GLU A 65 7.84 -23.76 -14.43
N GLU A 66 6.67 -24.13 -14.94
CA GLU A 66 5.39 -23.98 -14.24
C GLU A 66 5.39 -24.73 -12.91
N LYS A 67 5.94 -25.93 -12.86
CA LYS A 67 6.05 -26.71 -11.63
C LYS A 67 6.91 -25.99 -10.58
N THR A 68 8.05 -25.44 -10.97
CA THR A 68 8.93 -24.70 -10.04
C THR A 68 8.24 -23.43 -9.51
N ILE A 69 7.51 -22.73 -10.37
CA ILE A 69 6.69 -21.56 -9.95
C ILE A 69 5.60 -22.00 -8.97
N GLN A 70 4.87 -23.07 -9.26
CA GLN A 70 3.84 -23.60 -8.36
C GLN A 70 4.42 -24.01 -7.00
N GLU A 71 5.56 -24.69 -6.97
CA GLU A 71 6.23 -25.08 -5.73
C GLU A 71 6.64 -23.85 -4.89
N SER A 72 7.17 -22.81 -5.53
CA SER A 72 7.50 -21.55 -4.84
C SER A 72 6.27 -20.85 -4.27
N LEU A 73 5.17 -20.80 -5.02
CA LEU A 73 3.90 -20.23 -4.58
C LEU A 73 3.27 -21.02 -3.41
N ILE A 74 3.40 -22.34 -3.41
CA ILE A 74 2.94 -23.17 -2.30
C ILE A 74 3.70 -22.85 -1.01
N ILE A 75 5.03 -22.70 -1.10
CA ILE A 75 5.87 -22.33 0.05
C ILE A 75 5.50 -20.93 0.55
N GLU A 76 5.32 -19.96 -0.35
CA GLU A 76 4.92 -18.60 0.01
C GLU A 76 3.53 -18.58 0.66
N ASN A 77 2.57 -19.30 0.10
CA ASN A 77 1.24 -19.45 0.69
C ASN A 77 1.28 -20.09 2.09
N GLN A 78 2.11 -21.12 2.27
CA GLN A 78 2.25 -21.78 3.57
C GLN A 78 2.88 -20.84 4.61
N THR A 79 3.90 -20.08 4.24
CA THR A 79 4.51 -19.08 5.13
C THR A 79 3.54 -17.97 5.48
N THR A 80 2.81 -17.47 4.50
CA THR A 80 1.76 -16.45 4.70
C THR A 80 0.65 -16.95 5.61
N LYS A 81 0.18 -18.18 5.38
CA LYS A 81 -0.85 -18.84 6.22
C LYS A 81 -0.38 -18.99 7.67
N ASN A 82 0.87 -19.40 7.87
CA ASN A 82 1.45 -19.51 9.21
C ASN A 82 1.54 -18.14 9.90
N ASN A 83 2.00 -17.11 9.18
CA ASN A 83 2.07 -15.75 9.70
C ASN A 83 0.68 -15.20 10.08
N VAL A 84 -0.32 -15.40 9.24
CA VAL A 84 -1.72 -15.03 9.52
C VAL A 84 -2.24 -15.80 10.74
N SER A 85 -1.93 -17.09 10.86
CA SER A 85 -2.34 -17.91 12.01
C SER A 85 -1.74 -17.40 13.32
N ILE A 86 -0.44 -17.06 13.33
CA ILE A 86 0.24 -16.48 14.50
C ILE A 86 -0.39 -15.13 14.88
N GLN A 87 -0.67 -14.27 13.88
CA GLN A 87 -1.33 -12.99 14.11
C GLN A 87 -2.76 -13.16 14.67
N LEU A 88 -3.52 -14.13 14.17
CA LEU A 88 -4.85 -14.45 14.69
C LEU A 88 -4.80 -14.93 16.13
N LEU A 89 -3.86 -15.81 16.47
CA LEU A 89 -3.67 -16.29 17.85
C LEU A 89 -3.28 -15.15 18.79
N SER A 90 -2.38 -14.28 18.36
CA SER A 90 -1.99 -13.08 19.11
C SER A 90 -3.16 -12.14 19.32
N LYS A 91 -3.94 -11.89 18.26
CA LYS A 91 -5.16 -11.07 18.31
C LYS A 91 -6.21 -11.66 19.24
N ASN A 92 -6.42 -12.98 19.19
CA ASN A 92 -7.40 -13.66 20.06
C ASN A 92 -6.97 -13.62 21.53
N LYS A 93 -5.69 -13.83 21.83
CA LYS A 93 -5.15 -13.66 23.20
C LYS A 93 -5.37 -12.21 23.70
N LEU A 94 -5.10 -11.23 22.85
CA LEU A 94 -5.33 -9.83 23.17
C LEU A 94 -6.83 -9.54 23.41
N LEU A 95 -7.72 -10.07 22.57
CA LEU A 95 -9.16 -9.94 22.75
C LEU A 95 -9.65 -10.57 24.04
N GLN A 96 -9.15 -11.75 24.42
CA GLN A 96 -9.46 -12.41 25.69
C GLN A 96 -8.97 -11.59 26.88
N SER A 97 -7.74 -11.07 26.83
CA SER A 97 -7.20 -10.22 27.89
C SER A 97 -7.97 -8.90 28.03
N ILE A 98 -8.45 -8.33 26.91
CA ILE A 98 -9.30 -7.14 26.92
C ILE A 98 -10.67 -7.45 27.50
N SER A 99 -11.29 -8.56 27.13
CA SER A 99 -12.60 -8.99 27.66
C SER A 99 -12.58 -9.25 29.16
N SER A 100 -11.54 -9.92 29.65
CA SER A 100 -11.39 -10.21 31.09
C SER A 100 -11.16 -8.96 31.96
N ASN A 101 -10.64 -7.88 31.36
CA ASN A 101 -10.32 -6.63 32.05
C ASN A 101 -11.12 -5.44 31.50
N GLU A 102 -12.31 -5.66 30.94
CA GLU A 102 -13.10 -4.64 30.24
C GLU A 102 -13.32 -3.36 31.07
N ILE A 103 -13.63 -3.51 32.37
CA ILE A 103 -13.85 -2.37 33.28
C ILE A 103 -12.57 -1.52 33.41
N GLN A 104 -11.40 -2.17 33.51
CA GLN A 104 -10.13 -1.48 33.60
C GLN A 104 -9.83 -0.75 32.29
N TYR A 105 -10.01 -1.41 31.15
CA TYR A 105 -9.80 -0.80 29.84
C TYR A 105 -10.73 0.36 29.55
N VAL A 106 -12.00 0.27 29.95
CA VAL A 106 -12.94 1.40 29.84
C VAL A 106 -12.47 2.61 30.65
N ARG A 107 -11.93 2.39 31.86
CA ARG A 107 -11.35 3.47 32.68
C ARG A 107 -10.11 4.07 32.01
N GLU A 108 -9.21 3.24 31.48
CA GLU A 108 -8.02 3.70 30.77
C GLU A 108 -8.38 4.47 29.50
N ILE A 109 -9.35 3.99 28.73
CA ILE A 109 -9.87 4.69 27.55
C ILE A 109 -10.40 6.06 27.94
N LYS A 110 -11.24 6.16 28.99
CA LYS A 110 -11.75 7.44 29.49
C LYS A 110 -10.61 8.39 29.93
N THR A 111 -9.59 7.86 30.57
CA THR A 111 -8.42 8.65 31.01
C THR A 111 -7.64 9.17 29.80
N LYS A 112 -7.34 8.31 28.84
CA LYS A 112 -6.67 8.69 27.58
C LYS A 112 -7.50 9.70 26.77
N GLN A 113 -8.83 9.54 26.73
CA GLN A 113 -9.73 10.51 26.09
C GLN A 113 -9.68 11.87 26.78
N LYS A 114 -9.73 11.90 28.15
CA LYS A 114 -9.60 13.15 28.91
C LYS A 114 -8.26 13.85 28.60
N THR A 115 -7.18 13.09 28.51
CA THR A 115 -5.87 13.64 28.18
C THR A 115 -5.84 14.19 26.76
N SER A 116 -6.37 13.44 25.78
CA SER A 116 -6.50 13.91 24.41
C SER A 116 -7.35 15.18 24.30
N ALA A 117 -8.49 15.21 24.98
CA ALA A 117 -9.37 16.38 25.02
C ALA A 117 -8.70 17.62 25.66
N LYS A 118 -7.82 17.43 26.67
CA LYS A 118 -7.02 18.53 27.22
C LYS A 118 -6.06 19.11 26.19
N ILE A 119 -5.36 18.24 25.45
CA ILE A 119 -4.45 18.66 24.38
C ILE A 119 -5.24 19.37 23.28
N ASP A 120 -6.38 18.85 22.87
CA ASP A 120 -7.21 19.50 21.85
C ASP A 120 -7.70 20.87 22.28
N LYS A 121 -8.16 21.03 23.54
CA LYS A 121 -8.51 22.34 24.11
C LYS A 121 -7.33 23.31 24.20
N GLU A 122 -6.14 22.80 24.44
CA GLU A 122 -4.91 23.62 24.45
C GLU A 122 -4.59 24.11 23.02
N ILE A 123 -4.74 23.24 22.02
CA ILE A 123 -4.60 23.60 20.61
C ILE A 123 -5.64 24.66 20.21
N GLU A 124 -6.92 24.46 20.57
CA GLU A 124 -7.97 25.45 20.32
C GLU A 124 -7.66 26.81 20.94
N LYS A 125 -7.15 26.84 22.18
CA LYS A 125 -6.70 28.08 22.83
C LYS A 125 -5.53 28.75 22.10
N ILE A 126 -4.59 27.95 21.59
CA ILE A 126 -3.45 28.46 20.81
C ILE A 126 -3.95 29.07 19.50
N ILE A 127 -4.85 28.40 18.79
CA ILE A 127 -5.45 28.91 17.56
C ILE A 127 -6.27 30.18 17.86
N ALA A 128 -7.07 30.19 18.92
CA ALA A 128 -7.84 31.36 19.32
C ALA A 128 -6.94 32.57 19.65
N LYS A 129 -5.81 32.34 20.31
CA LYS A 129 -4.80 33.39 20.53
C LYS A 129 -4.21 33.90 19.22
N ALA A 130 -3.90 33.01 18.27
CA ALA A 130 -3.41 33.38 16.94
C ALA A 130 -4.40 34.28 16.20
N ILE A 131 -5.69 33.93 16.26
CA ILE A 131 -6.77 34.74 15.70
C ILE A 131 -6.82 36.11 16.36
N ALA A 132 -6.80 36.15 17.69
CA ALA A 132 -6.85 37.41 18.46
C ALA A 132 -5.64 38.32 18.16
N GLU A 133 -4.43 37.77 18.08
CA GLU A 133 -3.21 38.51 17.74
C GLU A 133 -3.25 39.06 16.32
N SER A 134 -3.70 38.27 15.34
CA SER A 134 -3.86 38.71 13.96
C SER A 134 -4.92 39.83 13.85
N ASN A 135 -6.05 39.68 14.53
CA ASN A 135 -7.14 40.65 14.51
C ASN A 135 -6.77 41.95 15.24
N ARG A 136 -6.00 41.86 16.36
CA ARG A 136 -5.50 43.03 17.08
C ARG A 136 -4.60 43.90 16.20
N LYS A 137 -3.70 43.27 15.45
CA LYS A 137 -2.82 43.99 14.50
C LYS A 137 -3.62 44.76 13.44
N LYS A 138 -4.82 44.30 13.09
CA LYS A 138 -5.70 44.94 12.10
C LYS A 138 -6.85 45.74 12.69
N LYS A 139 -6.94 45.88 14.00
CA LYS A 139 -8.02 46.59 14.73
C LYS A 139 -9.44 46.07 14.39
N ILE A 140 -9.56 44.76 14.14
CA ILE A 140 -10.85 44.11 13.81
C ILE A 140 -11.29 43.28 15.01
N SER A 141 -12.52 43.48 15.47
CA SER A 141 -13.16 42.65 16.53
C SER A 141 -13.96 41.53 15.84
N SER A 142 -13.31 40.43 15.48
CA SER A 142 -13.95 39.29 14.83
C SER A 142 -13.43 37.96 15.42
N LYS A 143 -14.27 36.93 15.41
CA LYS A 143 -13.90 35.55 15.76
C LYS A 143 -13.27 34.79 14.58
N VAL A 144 -13.15 35.42 13.42
CA VAL A 144 -12.57 34.87 12.19
C VAL A 144 -11.22 35.54 11.93
N PHE A 145 -10.30 34.86 11.32
CA PHE A 145 -8.96 35.35 11.00
C PHE A 145 -8.99 36.57 10.08
N ALA A 146 -8.39 37.68 10.50
CA ALA A 146 -8.09 38.80 9.61
C ALA A 146 -6.82 38.49 8.80
N LEU A 147 -6.98 37.83 7.65
CA LEU A 147 -5.88 37.38 6.82
C LEU A 147 -5.16 38.54 6.12
N THR A 148 -3.82 38.45 5.97
CA THR A 148 -3.07 39.27 5.03
C THR A 148 -3.44 38.87 3.59
N PRO A 149 -3.15 39.70 2.57
CA PRO A 149 -3.40 39.32 1.17
C PRO A 149 -2.78 37.97 0.79
N GLU A 150 -1.53 37.74 1.21
CA GLU A 150 -0.78 36.50 0.97
C GLU A 150 -1.42 35.30 1.69
N ALA A 151 -1.80 35.46 2.95
CA ALA A 151 -2.49 34.43 3.73
C ALA A 151 -3.89 34.13 3.16
N LYS A 152 -4.55 35.12 2.53
CA LYS A 152 -5.84 34.93 1.85
C LYS A 152 -5.66 34.11 0.57
N ILE A 153 -4.62 34.36 -0.22
CA ILE A 153 -4.28 33.57 -1.39
C ILE A 153 -3.99 32.13 -0.98
N LEU A 154 -3.18 31.91 0.06
CA LEU A 154 -2.85 30.59 0.58
C LEU A 154 -4.10 29.84 1.07
N SER A 155 -5.01 30.53 1.76
CA SER A 155 -6.27 29.97 2.23
C SER A 155 -7.20 29.56 1.07
N ASN A 156 -7.29 30.39 0.03
CA ASN A 156 -8.09 30.10 -1.17
C ASN A 156 -7.51 28.89 -1.91
N ASN A 157 -6.19 28.84 -2.07
CA ASN A 157 -5.50 27.71 -2.70
C ASN A 157 -5.70 26.42 -1.87
N PHE A 158 -5.62 26.48 -0.55
CA PHE A 158 -5.93 25.34 0.32
C PHE A 158 -7.36 24.85 0.10
N THR A 159 -8.32 25.77 0.06
CA THR A 159 -9.74 25.44 -0.15
C THR A 159 -10.00 24.83 -1.52
N SER A 160 -9.36 25.33 -2.56
CA SER A 160 -9.50 24.83 -3.95
C SER A 160 -8.93 23.41 -4.12
N ASN A 161 -8.03 23.00 -3.24
CA ASN A 161 -7.45 21.66 -3.21
C ASN A 161 -8.19 20.68 -2.28
N LYS A 162 -9.40 21.02 -1.82
CA LYS A 162 -10.23 20.12 -1.02
C LYS A 162 -10.48 18.81 -1.76
N GLY A 163 -10.20 17.67 -1.08
CA GLY A 163 -10.30 16.33 -1.65
C GLY A 163 -9.11 15.91 -2.54
N LYS A 164 -8.07 16.76 -2.67
CA LYS A 164 -6.88 16.50 -3.48
C LYS A 164 -5.58 16.64 -2.68
N LEU A 165 -5.65 17.04 -1.41
CA LEU A 165 -4.47 17.23 -0.58
C LEU A 165 -3.72 15.91 -0.38
N PRO A 166 -2.38 15.91 -0.40
CA PRO A 166 -1.60 14.71 -0.16
C PRO A 166 -1.79 14.18 1.26
N TRP A 167 -1.59 12.90 1.44
CA TRP A 167 -1.62 12.29 2.77
C TRP A 167 -0.41 12.72 3.60
N PRO A 168 -0.60 12.90 4.93
CA PRO A 168 0.48 13.32 5.84
C PRO A 168 1.54 12.23 6.06
N VAL A 169 1.31 11.01 5.55
CA VAL A 169 2.26 9.89 5.52
C VAL A 169 2.22 9.24 4.15
N GLU A 170 3.32 8.65 3.73
CA GLU A 170 3.41 8.02 2.42
C GLU A 170 2.56 6.76 2.33
N LYS A 171 2.69 5.88 3.32
CA LYS A 171 1.94 4.63 3.44
C LYS A 171 1.22 4.58 4.79
N GLY A 172 0.05 3.96 4.83
CA GLY A 172 -0.71 3.78 6.06
C GLY A 172 -2.21 3.70 5.82
N TYR A 173 -2.98 3.40 6.85
CA TYR A 173 -4.44 3.33 6.81
C TYR A 173 -5.07 3.96 8.05
N VAL A 174 -6.31 4.42 7.89
CA VAL A 174 -7.05 5.11 8.96
C VAL A 174 -7.67 4.08 9.91
N THR A 175 -7.31 4.18 11.19
CA THR A 175 -7.86 3.33 12.26
C THR A 175 -8.90 4.00 13.11
N LEU A 176 -8.90 5.33 13.16
CA LEU A 176 -9.91 6.12 13.85
C LEU A 176 -10.33 7.28 12.95
N LYS A 177 -11.61 7.38 12.65
CA LYS A 177 -12.18 8.45 11.82
C LYS A 177 -12.52 9.68 12.69
N TYR A 178 -12.83 10.77 12.03
CA TYR A 178 -13.34 11.98 12.66
C TYR A 178 -14.77 11.79 13.22
N GLY A 179 -15.07 12.42 14.34
CA GLY A 179 -16.40 12.43 14.93
C GLY A 179 -16.60 11.39 16.03
N LYS A 180 -17.87 11.14 16.36
CA LYS A 180 -18.29 10.18 17.39
C LYS A 180 -18.46 8.80 16.79
N GLN A 181 -17.79 7.80 17.36
CA GLN A 181 -17.84 6.42 16.87
C GLN A 181 -17.64 5.43 18.02
N PRO A 182 -18.13 4.18 17.90
CA PRO A 182 -17.85 3.13 18.88
C PRO A 182 -16.36 2.79 18.89
N HIS A 183 -15.85 2.40 20.05
CA HIS A 183 -14.46 1.94 20.15
C HIS A 183 -14.29 0.61 19.38
N PRO A 184 -13.25 0.45 18.55
CA PRO A 184 -13.13 -0.72 17.66
C PRO A 184 -13.03 -2.06 18.41
N VAL A 185 -12.53 -2.06 19.65
CA VAL A 185 -12.35 -3.27 20.46
C VAL A 185 -13.37 -3.36 21.60
N VAL A 186 -13.62 -2.27 22.31
CA VAL A 186 -14.55 -2.20 23.44
C VAL A 186 -15.84 -1.56 22.97
N LYS A 187 -16.79 -2.37 22.50
CA LYS A 187 -18.04 -1.89 21.89
C LYS A 187 -18.92 -1.04 22.81
N THR A 188 -18.77 -1.23 24.13
CA THR A 188 -19.48 -0.45 25.16
C THR A 188 -18.92 0.97 25.34
N ALA A 189 -17.72 1.25 24.81
CA ALA A 189 -17.11 2.57 24.86
C ALA A 189 -17.30 3.34 23.56
N THR A 190 -17.58 4.65 23.70
CA THR A 190 -17.67 5.57 22.56
C THR A 190 -16.46 6.48 22.55
N ILE A 191 -15.89 6.72 21.37
CA ILE A 191 -14.78 7.65 21.15
C ILE A 191 -15.30 8.88 20.40
N GLN A 192 -14.90 10.07 20.88
CA GLN A 192 -15.01 11.31 20.14
C GLN A 192 -13.62 11.69 19.63
N SER A 193 -13.48 11.90 18.32
CA SER A 193 -12.22 12.30 17.72
C SER A 193 -12.36 13.61 16.93
N ASN A 194 -11.45 14.55 17.19
CA ASN A 194 -11.33 15.83 16.47
C ASN A 194 -10.38 15.74 15.27
N GLY A 195 -10.07 14.53 14.83
CA GLY A 195 -9.19 14.25 13.69
C GLY A 195 -9.23 12.78 13.30
N ILE A 196 -8.21 12.32 12.63
CA ILE A 196 -8.04 10.93 12.22
C ILE A 196 -6.77 10.34 12.84
N ARG A 197 -6.76 9.01 13.04
CA ARG A 197 -5.54 8.28 13.38
C ARG A 197 -5.14 7.39 12.22
N ILE A 198 -3.87 7.47 11.85
CA ILE A 198 -3.29 6.74 10.74
C ILE A 198 -2.21 5.82 11.30
N ILE A 199 -2.35 4.52 11.09
CA ILE A 199 -1.27 3.56 11.34
C ILE A 199 -0.37 3.53 10.11
N THR A 200 0.95 3.51 10.36
CA THR A 200 1.98 3.47 9.33
C THR A 200 3.14 2.55 9.75
N ALA A 201 4.13 2.40 8.90
CA ALA A 201 5.35 1.64 9.21
C ALA A 201 6.17 2.32 10.31
N SER A 202 7.04 1.56 10.97
CA SER A 202 8.00 2.09 11.96
C SER A 202 8.92 3.11 11.31
N SER A 203 9.36 4.10 12.10
CA SER A 203 10.29 5.18 11.66
C SER A 203 9.80 5.93 10.41
N GLN A 204 8.50 6.03 10.25
CA GLN A 204 7.91 6.76 9.13
C GLN A 204 7.90 8.25 9.43
N ASN A 205 8.36 9.06 8.46
CA ASN A 205 8.26 10.51 8.51
C ASN A 205 6.82 10.98 8.29
N VAL A 206 6.48 12.07 8.97
CA VAL A 206 5.28 12.85 8.71
C VAL A 206 5.63 14.02 7.80
N ARG A 207 4.77 14.32 6.83
CA ARG A 207 4.98 15.37 5.85
C ARG A 207 3.85 16.39 5.84
N SER A 208 4.16 17.64 5.46
CA SER A 208 3.14 18.67 5.31
C SER A 208 2.17 18.31 4.19
N ILE A 209 0.87 18.52 4.43
CA ILE A 209 -0.15 18.27 3.40
C ILE A 209 -0.31 19.45 2.42
N PHE A 210 0.21 20.62 2.78
CA PHE A 210 0.15 21.84 1.97
C PHE A 210 1.23 22.83 2.39
N ASP A 211 1.50 23.83 1.56
CA ASP A 211 2.41 24.91 1.85
C ASP A 211 1.91 25.73 3.06
N GLY A 212 2.81 26.18 3.91
CA GLY A 212 2.44 26.91 5.10
C GLY A 212 3.62 27.33 5.96
N VAL A 213 3.33 27.77 7.16
CA VAL A 213 4.32 28.21 8.15
C VAL A 213 4.14 27.43 9.44
N ILE A 214 5.24 26.99 10.06
CA ILE A 214 5.22 26.33 11.36
C ILE A 214 4.81 27.36 12.42
N TYR A 215 3.54 27.27 12.83
CA TYR A 215 3.01 28.22 13.80
C TYR A 215 3.51 27.94 15.22
N ARG A 216 3.49 26.64 15.62
CA ARG A 216 3.91 26.24 16.97
C ARG A 216 4.34 24.77 17.02
N ILE A 217 5.29 24.50 17.91
CA ILE A 217 5.70 23.17 18.32
C ILE A 217 5.37 23.02 19.80
N ILE A 218 4.72 21.93 20.20
CA ILE A 218 4.33 21.62 21.57
C ILE A 218 4.99 20.31 21.96
N SER A 219 5.72 20.30 23.07
CA SER A 219 6.27 19.08 23.67
C SER A 219 5.40 18.66 24.86
N SER A 220 4.95 17.42 24.85
CA SER A 220 4.19 16.84 25.94
C SER A 220 5.11 16.23 27.01
N LYS A 221 4.64 16.11 28.24
CA LYS A 221 5.39 15.51 29.36
C LYS A 221 5.84 14.07 29.11
N ASN A 222 5.17 13.34 28.25
CA ASN A 222 5.51 11.96 27.84
C ASN A 222 6.53 11.89 26.67
N GLY A 223 7.13 13.00 26.31
CA GLY A 223 8.13 13.09 25.23
C GLY A 223 7.53 13.16 23.82
N SER A 224 6.20 13.05 23.66
CA SER A 224 5.61 13.23 22.34
C SER A 224 5.54 14.70 21.95
N LYS A 225 5.81 14.97 20.68
CA LYS A 225 5.79 16.32 20.12
C LYS A 225 4.62 16.48 19.15
N THR A 226 4.14 17.72 19.05
CA THR A 226 3.02 18.10 18.17
C THR A 226 3.43 19.32 17.37
N ILE A 227 3.22 19.30 16.06
CA ILE A 227 3.47 20.43 15.16
C ILE A 227 2.12 21.00 14.72
N LEU A 228 2.01 22.33 14.76
CA LEU A 228 0.91 23.09 14.17
C LEU A 228 1.47 23.85 12.97
N VAL A 229 0.92 23.59 11.79
CA VAL A 229 1.22 24.31 10.56
C VAL A 229 0.04 25.19 10.19
N GLN A 230 0.31 26.44 9.86
CA GLN A 230 -0.70 27.43 9.46
C GLN A 230 -0.72 27.56 7.93
N HIS A 231 -1.89 27.48 7.34
CA HIS A 231 -2.15 27.63 5.90
C HIS A 231 -3.23 28.71 5.69
N GLY A 232 -2.89 29.96 5.95
CA GLY A 232 -3.86 31.05 5.99
C GLY A 232 -4.76 30.96 7.24
N ASN A 233 -6.07 30.70 7.06
CA ASN A 233 -7.02 30.47 8.17
C ASN A 233 -7.21 28.98 8.49
N PHE A 234 -6.48 28.08 7.82
CA PHE A 234 -6.46 26.66 8.15
C PHE A 234 -5.24 26.34 9.01
N PHE A 235 -5.42 25.37 9.92
CA PHE A 235 -4.33 24.78 10.68
C PHE A 235 -4.36 23.27 10.55
N THR A 236 -3.20 22.70 10.28
CA THR A 236 -3.01 21.23 10.34
C THR A 236 -2.20 20.89 11.57
N VAL A 237 -2.59 19.85 12.26
CA VAL A 237 -1.99 19.43 13.53
C VAL A 237 -1.52 18.00 13.41
N TYR A 238 -0.22 17.82 13.60
CA TYR A 238 0.48 16.55 13.54
C TYR A 238 0.93 16.17 14.94
N LYS A 239 0.32 15.14 15.54
CA LYS A 239 0.60 14.72 16.92
C LYS A 239 1.27 13.35 16.94
N ASN A 240 1.96 13.06 18.04
CA ASN A 240 2.65 11.80 18.30
C ASN A 240 3.97 11.67 17.52
N LEU A 241 4.77 12.75 17.51
CA LEU A 241 6.08 12.79 16.88
C LEU A 241 7.19 12.55 17.91
N SER A 242 8.23 11.82 17.52
CA SER A 242 9.47 11.61 18.28
C SER A 242 10.48 12.70 18.01
N THR A 243 10.78 12.93 16.75
CA THR A 243 11.76 13.90 16.26
C THR A 243 11.06 14.94 15.41
N ILE A 244 11.59 16.16 15.42
CA ILE A 244 11.10 17.27 14.61
C ILE A 244 12.29 17.81 13.81
N TYR A 245 12.05 18.08 12.53
CA TYR A 245 13.06 18.55 11.57
C TYR A 245 12.92 20.05 11.24
N VAL A 246 11.92 20.70 11.82
CA VAL A 246 11.55 22.09 11.54
C VAL A 246 11.46 22.91 12.82
N GLU A 247 11.57 24.23 12.72
CA GLU A 247 11.45 25.15 13.83
C GLU A 247 10.20 26.04 13.70
N LYS A 248 9.85 26.73 14.78
CA LYS A 248 8.76 27.69 14.76
C LYS A 248 9.09 28.87 13.84
N GLY A 249 8.23 29.15 12.89
CA GLY A 249 8.38 30.23 11.90
C GLY A 249 8.89 29.76 10.55
N ASP A 250 9.37 28.52 10.44
CA ASP A 250 9.81 27.97 9.17
C ASP A 250 8.68 27.91 8.16
N GLU A 251 8.96 28.27 6.92
CA GLU A 251 8.11 28.01 5.78
C GLU A 251 8.28 26.56 5.34
N VAL A 252 7.18 25.86 5.10
CA VAL A 252 7.18 24.47 4.67
C VAL A 252 6.40 24.32 3.39
N SER A 253 6.93 23.50 2.50
CA SER A 253 6.31 23.16 1.22
C SER A 253 5.47 21.91 1.33
N THR A 254 4.56 21.73 0.39
CA THR A 254 3.74 20.52 0.24
C THR A 254 4.62 19.27 0.13
N LYS A 255 4.34 18.24 0.93
CA LYS A 255 5.10 16.99 1.06
C LYS A 255 6.48 17.11 1.70
N GLN A 256 6.87 18.27 2.24
CA GLN A 256 8.11 18.41 3.02
C GLN A 256 7.99 17.63 4.33
N ASP A 257 9.06 16.92 4.70
CA ASP A 257 9.15 16.18 5.95
C ASP A 257 9.20 17.11 7.14
N LEU A 258 8.36 16.87 8.13
CA LEU A 258 8.24 17.68 9.36
C LEU A 258 8.90 17.00 10.56
N GLY A 259 8.97 15.68 10.57
CA GLY A 259 9.50 14.91 11.68
C GLY A 259 9.16 13.42 11.58
N GLU A 260 9.57 12.65 12.59
CA GLU A 260 9.34 11.21 12.68
C GLU A 260 8.23 10.90 13.68
N ILE A 261 7.41 9.89 13.39
CA ILE A 261 6.30 9.45 14.23
C ILE A 261 6.83 8.48 15.31
N ILE A 262 6.33 8.62 16.55
CA ILE A 262 6.66 7.70 17.64
C ILE A 262 6.14 6.30 17.33
N THR A 263 7.03 5.30 17.42
CA THR A 263 6.64 3.89 17.49
C THR A 263 6.45 3.50 18.95
N ASN A 264 5.28 2.99 19.29
CA ASN A 264 4.99 2.53 20.65
C ASN A 264 5.80 1.26 20.94
N LYS A 265 6.65 1.31 21.96
CA LYS A 265 7.56 0.20 22.34
C LYS A 265 6.80 -1.07 22.76
N THR A 266 5.60 -0.93 23.32
CA THR A 266 4.82 -2.06 23.84
C THR A 266 4.00 -2.74 22.74
N SER A 267 3.37 -1.97 21.85
CA SER A 267 2.51 -2.50 20.79
C SER A 267 3.20 -2.59 19.42
N GLY A 268 4.39 -2.04 19.26
CA GLY A 268 5.09 -1.94 17.98
C GLY A 268 4.40 -1.03 16.96
N GLN A 269 3.30 -0.38 17.33
CA GLN A 269 2.49 0.40 16.39
C GLN A 269 3.01 1.84 16.28
N THR A 270 3.08 2.33 15.06
CA THR A 270 3.39 3.71 14.71
C THR A 270 2.11 4.40 14.27
N ILE A 271 1.62 5.36 15.08
CA ILE A 271 0.31 5.99 14.89
C ILE A 271 0.47 7.50 14.81
N LEU A 272 0.14 8.09 13.68
CA LEU A 272 -0.02 9.53 13.53
C LEU A 272 -1.46 9.93 13.92
N SER A 273 -1.60 10.95 14.78
CA SER A 273 -2.88 11.63 14.98
C SER A 273 -2.87 12.94 14.22
N PHE A 274 -3.77 13.06 13.25
CA PHE A 274 -3.85 14.20 12.35
C PHE A 274 -5.19 14.91 12.48
N SER A 275 -5.17 16.23 12.64
CA SER A 275 -6.37 17.06 12.76
C SER A 275 -6.27 18.28 11.84
N LEU A 276 -7.41 18.72 11.34
CA LEU A 276 -7.55 19.91 10.52
C LEU A 276 -8.52 20.90 11.21
N PHE A 277 -8.13 22.15 11.24
CA PHE A 277 -8.98 23.24 11.76
C PHE A 277 -9.15 24.29 10.67
N LYS A 278 -10.36 24.79 10.55
CA LYS A 278 -10.68 25.99 9.81
C LYS A 278 -11.07 27.07 10.82
N ASP A 279 -10.35 28.17 10.86
CA ASP A 279 -10.43 29.14 11.95
C ASP A 279 -10.25 28.43 13.31
N ASN A 280 -11.24 28.40 14.16
CA ASN A 280 -11.20 27.70 15.45
C ASN A 280 -12.13 26.46 15.52
N LYS A 281 -12.53 25.92 14.37
CA LYS A 281 -13.40 24.74 14.27
C LYS A 281 -12.67 23.56 13.65
N THR A 282 -12.85 22.37 14.21
CA THR A 282 -12.32 21.15 13.63
C THR A 282 -13.11 20.75 12.39
N GLU A 283 -12.40 20.34 11.37
CA GLU A 283 -12.96 19.80 10.12
C GLU A 283 -12.61 18.33 9.98
N ASN A 284 -13.42 17.57 9.24
CA ASN A 284 -13.11 16.18 8.94
C ASN A 284 -11.96 16.08 7.92
N PRO A 285 -10.76 15.60 8.31
CA PRO A 285 -9.61 15.58 7.41
C PRO A 285 -9.82 14.72 6.18
N LEU A 286 -10.63 13.66 6.26
CA LEU A 286 -10.89 12.76 5.13
C LEU A 286 -11.62 13.43 3.95
N LEU A 287 -12.31 14.54 4.20
CA LEU A 287 -12.95 15.32 3.13
C LEU A 287 -11.95 16.21 2.36
N TRP A 288 -10.75 16.37 2.88
CA TRP A 288 -9.70 17.25 2.34
C TRP A 288 -8.58 16.47 1.66
N LEU A 289 -8.29 15.27 2.17
CA LEU A 289 -7.24 14.40 1.62
C LEU A 289 -7.73 13.73 0.32
N GLY A 290 -6.82 13.55 -0.62
CA GLY A 290 -7.09 12.84 -1.87
C GLY A 290 -7.42 11.37 -1.63
N GLN A 291 -8.07 10.74 -2.59
CA GLN A 291 -8.29 9.29 -2.57
C GLN A 291 -6.95 8.56 -2.58
N LYS A 292 -6.86 7.51 -1.76
CA LYS A 292 -5.64 6.71 -1.59
C LYS A 292 -5.84 5.33 -2.17
#